data_a905f5247adde9e4bd3f4a7475231f30
#
_entry.id   a905f5247adde9e4bd3f4a7475231f30
#
_cell.length_a   1.000
_cell.length_b   1.000
_cell.length_c   1.000
_cell.angle_alpha   90.00
_cell.angle_beta   90.00
_cell.angle_gamma   90.00
#
_symmetry.space_group_name_H-M   'P 1'
#
loop_
_entity.id
_entity.type
_entity.pdbx_description
1 polymer ?
#
loop_
_entity_poly.entity_id
_entity_poly.type
_entity_poly.pdbx_seq_one_letter_code
_entity_poly.pdbx_strand_id
1 'polypeptide(L)'
;VFQALEEERQSAQQASAVWEDWPESYRTPTSEAVEEFRRQRMSRVRFFQYLQWLAADQLLAVVKKTHEAGMPIGLYHDFALGSDRYGADGWLNQEVLAFQADCGAPPDAFAPEGQNWGFSPLDPLRLRASGYQYFIQLLRNNLRYGGAIRIDHVMALFRLFWIPRGLPPAMGTYVHYRDDELLAILALESVRAKALVIGEDLGTVPDWVRDRLGPAGVLSYRVFYFEREHWGGWKPPTQYPAQALAVVTTHDLPTLVGYWEGVDIDTRSTLGLFPSEDARNAMWAERHREKAGILTALKSQGLLPAGVSEDPAQVPIMTTELMEGIHQYLARTPAWMVLTNIDDVIGTRVQANLPGTVDQHPNWCRKLSLSVEELAQDSRFERLAALLRLTRPLV
;
A
#
# COMPACT_ATOMS: atom_id res chain seq x y z
N VAL A 1 -27.75 -3.43 -1.39
CA VAL A 1 -28.79 -2.56 -0.78
C VAL A 1 -28.22 -1.19 -0.50
N PHE A 2 -27.07 -1.08 0.21
CA PHE A 2 -26.45 0.22 0.53
C PHE A 2 -26.34 1.14 -0.70
N GLN A 3 -25.66 0.70 -1.75
CA GLN A 3 -25.46 1.50 -2.97
C GLN A 3 -26.79 1.96 -3.64
N ALA A 4 -27.83 1.12 -3.58
CA ALA A 4 -29.13 1.50 -4.10
C ALA A 4 -29.83 2.55 -3.22
N LEU A 5 -29.67 2.47 -1.90
CA LEU A 5 -30.14 3.49 -0.96
C LEU A 5 -29.39 4.81 -1.17
N GLU A 6 -28.06 4.76 -1.24
CA GLU A 6 -27.20 5.93 -1.46
C GLU A 6 -27.61 6.66 -2.76
N GLU A 7 -27.74 5.93 -3.86
CA GLU A 7 -28.18 6.48 -5.15
C GLU A 7 -29.55 7.17 -5.07
N GLU A 8 -30.53 6.54 -4.42
CA GLU A 8 -31.86 7.12 -4.26
C GLU A 8 -31.82 8.39 -3.39
N ARG A 9 -30.99 8.38 -2.35
CA ARG A 9 -30.84 9.55 -1.46
C ARG A 9 -30.13 10.71 -2.16
N GLN A 10 -29.08 10.44 -2.90
CA GLN A 10 -28.40 11.47 -3.69
C GLN A 10 -29.31 12.08 -4.76
N SER A 11 -30.16 11.27 -5.39
CA SER A 11 -31.12 11.72 -6.43
C SER A 11 -32.23 12.62 -5.86
N ALA A 12 -32.56 12.49 -4.58
CA ALA A 12 -33.65 13.22 -3.95
C ALA A 12 -33.32 14.69 -3.60
N GLN A 13 -32.16 15.24 -4.03
CA GLN A 13 -31.69 16.64 -3.89
C GLN A 13 -31.69 17.23 -2.46
N GLN A 14 -32.06 16.48 -1.44
CA GLN A 14 -32.19 16.94 -0.06
C GLN A 14 -31.45 16.08 0.97
N ALA A 15 -30.78 15.02 0.54
CA ALA A 15 -30.15 14.10 1.46
C ALA A 15 -28.62 14.09 1.27
N SER A 16 -27.90 14.13 2.38
CA SER A 16 -26.47 13.85 2.42
C SER A 16 -26.17 12.49 1.81
N ALA A 17 -25.07 12.40 1.07
CA ALA A 17 -24.53 11.12 0.59
C ALA A 17 -24.11 10.21 1.77
N VAL A 18 -23.90 10.81 2.95
CA VAL A 18 -23.39 10.13 4.15
C VAL A 18 -24.54 9.42 4.88
N TRP A 19 -24.41 8.12 5.09
CA TRP A 19 -25.46 7.31 5.73
C TRP A 19 -25.75 7.73 7.19
N GLU A 20 -24.80 8.35 7.89
CA GLU A 20 -25.02 8.91 9.23
C GLU A 20 -26.11 9.98 9.26
N ASP A 21 -26.35 10.66 8.14
CA ASP A 21 -27.38 11.70 7.98
C ASP A 21 -28.70 11.16 7.40
N TRP A 22 -28.78 9.87 7.06
CA TRP A 22 -30.03 9.30 6.58
C TRP A 22 -31.09 9.28 7.69
N PRO A 23 -32.39 9.20 7.35
CA PRO A 23 -33.44 8.96 8.34
C PRO A 23 -33.09 7.74 9.21
N GLU A 24 -33.37 7.82 10.50
CA GLU A 24 -33.00 6.81 11.49
C GLU A 24 -33.36 5.37 11.07
N SER A 25 -34.52 5.21 10.43
CA SER A 25 -35.00 3.93 9.92
C SER A 25 -34.09 3.32 8.82
N TYR A 26 -33.22 4.09 8.18
CA TYR A 26 -32.29 3.61 7.14
C TYR A 26 -30.84 3.51 7.64
N ARG A 27 -30.54 4.03 8.84
CA ARG A 27 -29.19 3.92 9.43
C ARG A 27 -28.90 2.51 9.92
N THR A 28 -29.93 1.74 10.27
CA THR A 28 -29.81 0.35 10.72
C THR A 28 -29.99 -0.61 9.55
N PRO A 29 -28.97 -1.36 9.15
CA PRO A 29 -29.01 -2.25 7.97
C PRO A 29 -30.11 -3.30 7.99
N THR A 30 -30.52 -3.74 9.20
CA THR A 30 -31.52 -4.79 9.43
C THR A 30 -32.90 -4.26 9.77
N SER A 31 -33.16 -2.95 9.61
CA SER A 31 -34.45 -2.35 9.90
C SER A 31 -35.54 -2.81 8.91
N GLU A 32 -36.80 -2.74 9.34
CA GLU A 32 -37.94 -3.03 8.48
C GLU A 32 -38.01 -2.09 7.26
N ALA A 33 -37.62 -0.82 7.42
CA ALA A 33 -37.56 0.15 6.34
C ALA A 33 -36.54 -0.23 5.25
N VAL A 34 -35.38 -0.74 5.64
CA VAL A 34 -34.36 -1.23 4.71
C VAL A 34 -34.84 -2.49 3.99
N GLU A 35 -35.51 -3.41 4.69
CA GLU A 35 -36.08 -4.61 4.06
C GLU A 35 -37.21 -4.26 3.08
N GLU A 36 -38.07 -3.30 3.43
CA GLU A 36 -39.12 -2.81 2.53
C GLU A 36 -38.52 -2.13 1.31
N PHE A 37 -37.52 -1.26 1.49
CA PHE A 37 -36.78 -0.65 0.39
C PHE A 37 -36.17 -1.71 -0.52
N ARG A 38 -35.53 -2.74 0.03
CA ARG A 38 -34.94 -3.84 -0.73
C ARG A 38 -35.99 -4.53 -1.61
N ARG A 39 -37.18 -4.77 -1.08
CA ARG A 39 -38.28 -5.39 -1.83
C ARG A 39 -38.77 -4.47 -2.95
N GLN A 40 -39.01 -3.20 -2.65
CA GLN A 40 -39.52 -2.21 -3.61
C GLN A 40 -38.53 -1.90 -4.73
N ARG A 41 -37.24 -1.86 -4.41
CA ARG A 41 -36.14 -1.53 -5.33
C ARG A 41 -35.33 -2.76 -5.78
N MET A 42 -35.92 -3.94 -5.74
CA MET A 42 -35.23 -5.20 -6.03
C MET A 42 -34.46 -5.18 -7.36
N SER A 43 -35.00 -4.54 -8.39
CA SER A 43 -34.32 -4.41 -9.69
C SER A 43 -32.98 -3.66 -9.56
N ARG A 44 -32.96 -2.55 -8.78
CA ARG A 44 -31.74 -1.77 -8.59
C ARG A 44 -30.75 -2.48 -7.66
N VAL A 45 -31.23 -3.14 -6.63
CA VAL A 45 -30.40 -4.01 -5.77
C VAL A 45 -29.73 -5.11 -6.61
N ARG A 46 -30.49 -5.79 -7.50
CA ARG A 46 -29.92 -6.80 -8.40
C ARG A 46 -28.89 -6.24 -9.37
N PHE A 47 -29.06 -5.00 -9.83
CA PHE A 47 -28.05 -4.34 -10.66
C PHE A 47 -26.70 -4.24 -9.92
N PHE A 48 -26.69 -3.77 -8.67
CA PHE A 48 -25.46 -3.70 -7.87
C PHE A 48 -24.90 -5.09 -7.52
N GLN A 49 -25.75 -6.08 -7.29
CA GLN A 49 -25.32 -7.47 -7.14
C GLN A 49 -24.66 -8.00 -8.43
N TYR A 50 -25.21 -7.67 -9.59
CA TYR A 50 -24.63 -8.04 -10.88
C TYR A 50 -23.25 -7.38 -11.09
N LEU A 51 -23.08 -6.12 -10.72
CA LEU A 51 -21.75 -5.46 -10.77
C LEU A 51 -20.72 -6.18 -9.90
N GLN A 52 -21.10 -6.58 -8.69
CA GLN A 52 -20.20 -7.34 -7.80
C GLN A 52 -19.89 -8.75 -8.37
N TRP A 53 -20.88 -9.41 -8.94
CA TRP A 53 -20.68 -10.69 -9.63
C TRP A 53 -19.75 -10.53 -10.83
N LEU A 54 -19.94 -9.52 -11.65
CA LEU A 54 -19.09 -9.23 -12.80
C LEU A 54 -17.63 -8.95 -12.40
N ALA A 55 -17.42 -8.17 -11.35
CA ALA A 55 -16.08 -7.92 -10.82
C ALA A 55 -15.42 -9.22 -10.32
N ALA A 56 -16.17 -10.06 -9.61
CA ALA A 56 -15.68 -11.35 -9.13
C ALA A 56 -15.35 -12.30 -10.29
N ASP A 57 -16.19 -12.36 -11.33
CA ASP A 57 -15.98 -13.18 -12.53
C ASP A 57 -14.72 -12.76 -13.29
N GLN A 58 -14.53 -11.46 -13.49
CA GLN A 58 -13.33 -10.91 -14.13
C GLN A 58 -12.06 -11.19 -13.33
N LEU A 59 -12.08 -11.03 -12.01
CA LEU A 59 -10.93 -11.36 -11.15
C LEU A 59 -10.60 -12.86 -11.23
N LEU A 60 -11.59 -13.73 -11.19
CA LEU A 60 -11.38 -15.17 -11.34
C LEU A 60 -10.79 -15.53 -12.72
N ALA A 61 -11.22 -14.85 -13.77
CA ALA A 61 -10.66 -15.04 -15.11
C ALA A 61 -9.18 -14.63 -15.15
N VAL A 62 -8.80 -13.53 -14.48
CA VAL A 62 -7.38 -13.11 -14.34
C VAL A 62 -6.59 -14.16 -13.56
N VAL A 63 -7.09 -14.61 -12.40
CA VAL A 63 -6.44 -15.67 -11.61
C VAL A 63 -6.19 -16.92 -12.46
N LYS A 64 -7.18 -17.35 -13.22
CA LYS A 64 -7.03 -18.49 -14.13
C LYS A 64 -5.91 -18.24 -15.16
N LYS A 65 -5.86 -17.04 -15.74
CA LYS A 65 -4.81 -16.65 -16.70
C LYS A 65 -3.42 -16.65 -16.11
N THR A 66 -3.26 -16.17 -14.86
CA THR A 66 -1.96 -16.22 -14.18
C THR A 66 -1.47 -17.66 -13.98
N HIS A 67 -2.36 -18.58 -13.60
CA HIS A 67 -2.04 -20.01 -13.48
C HIS A 67 -1.70 -20.64 -14.83
N GLU A 68 -2.47 -20.37 -15.87
CA GLU A 68 -2.18 -20.85 -17.24
C GLU A 68 -0.82 -20.34 -17.75
N ALA A 69 -0.42 -19.13 -17.35
CA ALA A 69 0.89 -18.56 -17.65
C ALA A 69 2.04 -19.09 -16.77
N GLY A 70 1.75 -20.02 -15.85
CA GLY A 70 2.77 -20.62 -14.97
C GLY A 70 3.27 -19.69 -13.88
N MET A 71 2.50 -18.65 -13.51
CA MET A 71 2.86 -17.75 -12.41
C MET A 71 2.54 -18.43 -11.07
N PRO A 72 3.56 -18.73 -10.22
CA PRO A 72 3.33 -19.52 -9.00
C PRO A 72 2.53 -18.77 -7.93
N ILE A 73 2.61 -17.46 -7.89
CA ILE A 73 1.90 -16.61 -6.93
C ILE A 73 0.61 -16.04 -7.56
N GLY A 74 0.64 -15.71 -8.85
CA GLY A 74 -0.47 -15.04 -9.52
C GLY A 74 -0.63 -13.58 -9.05
N LEU A 75 -1.82 -13.23 -8.56
CA LEU A 75 -2.08 -11.87 -8.08
C LEU A 75 -1.55 -11.65 -6.66
N TYR A 76 -1.03 -10.47 -6.44
CA TYR A 76 -0.60 -9.93 -5.16
C TYR A 76 -1.50 -8.74 -4.80
N HIS A 77 -2.38 -8.93 -3.82
CA HIS A 77 -3.35 -7.93 -3.40
C HIS A 77 -2.78 -7.02 -2.31
N ASP A 78 -3.28 -5.78 -2.28
CA ASP A 78 -3.02 -4.84 -1.20
C ASP A 78 -4.25 -4.76 -0.30
N PHE A 79 -4.07 -5.12 0.98
CA PHE A 79 -5.11 -5.09 1.99
C PHE A 79 -5.03 -3.77 2.72
N ALA A 80 -5.96 -2.86 2.41
CA ALA A 80 -6.03 -1.56 3.04
C ALA A 80 -6.25 -1.66 4.55
N LEU A 81 -5.64 -0.75 5.29
CA LEU A 81 -5.70 -0.67 6.75
C LEU A 81 -7.13 -0.54 7.28
N GLY A 82 -8.03 0.10 6.54
CA GLY A 82 -9.40 0.32 6.95
C GLY A 82 -10.35 0.56 5.79
N SER A 83 -11.63 0.58 6.09
CA SER A 83 -12.71 0.88 5.15
C SER A 83 -13.23 2.30 5.36
N ASP A 84 -13.76 2.90 4.29
CA ASP A 84 -14.46 4.17 4.39
C ASP A 84 -15.62 4.05 5.40
N ARG A 85 -15.60 4.93 6.41
CA ARG A 85 -16.65 4.96 7.45
C ARG A 85 -18.03 5.25 6.88
N TYR A 86 -18.09 6.00 5.79
CA TYR A 86 -19.33 6.39 5.14
C TYR A 86 -19.78 5.40 4.06
N GLY A 87 -18.94 4.42 3.75
CA GLY A 87 -19.21 3.37 2.79
C GLY A 87 -20.07 2.23 3.35
N ALA A 88 -20.28 1.22 2.50
CA ALA A 88 -21.09 0.05 2.84
C ALA A 88 -20.56 -0.73 4.06
N ASP A 89 -19.23 -0.83 4.21
CA ASP A 89 -18.61 -1.52 5.36
C ASP A 89 -18.90 -0.78 6.67
N GLY A 90 -18.80 0.55 6.68
CA GLY A 90 -19.17 1.38 7.82
C GLY A 90 -20.62 1.18 8.22
N TRP A 91 -21.54 1.24 7.25
CA TRP A 91 -22.96 1.04 7.47
C TRP A 91 -23.32 -0.36 7.97
N LEU A 92 -22.67 -1.41 7.43
CA LEU A 92 -22.96 -2.79 7.79
C LEU A 92 -22.37 -3.22 9.13
N ASN A 93 -21.21 -2.68 9.50
CA ASN A 93 -20.39 -3.18 10.62
C ASN A 93 -20.28 -2.18 11.78
N GLN A 94 -21.36 -1.43 12.03
CA GLN A 94 -21.42 -0.40 13.07
C GLN A 94 -21.05 -0.93 14.47
N GLU A 95 -21.30 -2.22 14.72
CA GLU A 95 -21.05 -2.85 16.01
C GLU A 95 -19.57 -3.04 16.32
N VAL A 96 -18.70 -3.09 15.32
CA VAL A 96 -17.26 -3.36 15.50
C VAL A 96 -16.36 -2.17 15.19
N LEU A 97 -16.91 -1.07 14.63
CA LEU A 97 -16.18 0.13 14.33
C LEU A 97 -16.31 1.18 15.44
N ALA A 98 -15.21 1.88 15.74
CA ALA A 98 -15.17 2.96 16.72
C ALA A 98 -15.35 4.32 16.01
N PHE A 99 -16.59 4.70 15.70
CA PHE A 99 -16.92 5.94 14.96
C PHE A 99 -16.53 7.24 15.66
N GLN A 100 -16.20 7.19 16.95
CA GLN A 100 -15.76 8.35 17.72
C GLN A 100 -14.25 8.62 17.57
N ALA A 101 -13.55 7.81 16.78
CA ALA A 101 -12.14 7.97 16.52
C ALA A 101 -11.82 7.79 15.03
N ASP A 102 -10.71 8.38 14.61
CA ASP A 102 -10.05 8.18 13.34
C ASP A 102 -8.74 7.43 13.54
N CYS A 103 -8.30 6.70 12.53
CA CYS A 103 -6.95 6.16 12.44
C CYS A 103 -5.98 7.22 11.94
N GLY A 104 -4.73 7.13 12.37
CA GLY A 104 -3.69 8.03 11.90
C GLY A 104 -2.30 7.69 12.43
N ALA A 105 -1.43 8.68 12.41
CA ALA A 105 -0.09 8.62 12.97
C ALA A 105 0.20 9.86 13.83
N PRO A 106 1.01 9.72 14.91
CA PRO A 106 1.42 10.85 15.72
C PRO A 106 2.31 11.82 14.94
N PRO A 107 2.46 13.06 15.41
CA PRO A 107 3.48 13.98 14.92
C PRO A 107 4.87 13.35 14.91
N ASP A 108 5.59 13.51 13.81
CA ASP A 108 6.97 13.06 13.64
C ASP A 108 7.80 14.05 12.80
N ALA A 109 9.05 13.71 12.51
CA ALA A 109 9.94 14.57 11.72
C ALA A 109 9.52 14.73 10.25
N PHE A 110 8.73 13.80 9.70
CA PHE A 110 8.24 13.81 8.32
C PHE A 110 6.84 14.42 8.21
N ALA A 111 6.05 14.33 9.28
CA ALA A 111 4.70 14.88 9.40
C ALA A 111 4.56 15.60 10.76
N PRO A 112 5.04 16.85 10.90
CA PRO A 112 5.04 17.57 12.19
C PRO A 112 3.66 17.77 12.82
N GLU A 113 2.59 17.80 12.01
CA GLU A 113 1.20 17.88 12.47
C GLU A 113 0.59 16.50 12.76
N GLY A 114 1.32 15.40 12.49
CA GLY A 114 0.80 14.06 12.45
C GLY A 114 -0.09 13.82 11.22
N GLN A 115 -0.71 12.65 11.18
CA GLN A 115 -1.59 12.27 10.06
C GLN A 115 -2.93 11.78 10.59
N ASN A 116 -4.03 12.23 9.96
CA ASN A 116 -5.35 11.66 10.13
C ASN A 116 -5.76 11.01 8.80
N TRP A 117 -5.98 9.71 8.81
CA TRP A 117 -6.30 8.93 7.60
C TRP A 117 -7.80 8.85 7.29
N GLY A 118 -8.65 9.39 8.17
CA GLY A 118 -10.07 9.62 7.91
C GLY A 118 -10.99 8.40 8.01
N PHE A 119 -10.51 7.22 8.41
CA PHE A 119 -11.35 6.04 8.60
C PHE A 119 -11.38 5.59 10.06
N SER A 120 -12.49 4.92 10.44
CA SER A 120 -12.71 4.46 11.81
C SER A 120 -11.92 3.20 12.12
N PRO A 121 -11.23 3.13 13.26
CA PRO A 121 -10.57 1.90 13.70
C PRO A 121 -11.58 0.83 14.13
N LEU A 122 -11.14 -0.43 14.13
CA LEU A 122 -11.86 -1.54 14.72
C LEU A 122 -11.75 -1.46 16.24
N ASP A 123 -12.88 -1.52 16.96
CA ASP A 123 -12.88 -1.59 18.43
C ASP A 123 -12.37 -2.97 18.89
N PRO A 124 -11.24 -3.07 19.59
CA PRO A 124 -10.63 -4.35 19.93
C PRO A 124 -11.50 -5.22 20.83
N LEU A 125 -12.34 -4.63 21.69
CA LEU A 125 -13.20 -5.38 22.60
C LEU A 125 -14.42 -5.94 21.86
N ARG A 126 -15.05 -5.12 21.02
CA ARG A 126 -16.20 -5.51 20.20
C ARG A 126 -15.81 -6.51 19.11
N LEU A 127 -14.65 -6.29 18.49
CA LEU A 127 -14.08 -7.20 17.50
C LEU A 127 -13.86 -8.59 18.12
N ARG A 128 -13.28 -8.66 19.31
CA ARG A 128 -13.10 -9.91 20.05
C ARG A 128 -14.43 -10.54 20.45
N ALA A 129 -15.36 -9.76 20.97
CA ALA A 129 -16.68 -10.23 21.37
C ALA A 129 -17.48 -10.83 20.19
N SER A 130 -17.31 -10.32 18.97
CA SER A 130 -17.90 -10.86 17.74
C SER A 130 -17.17 -12.11 17.22
N GLY A 131 -16.14 -12.62 17.90
CA GLY A 131 -15.28 -13.71 17.42
C GLY A 131 -14.49 -13.34 16.17
N TYR A 132 -14.14 -12.08 16.00
CA TYR A 132 -13.35 -11.56 14.86
C TYR A 132 -14.01 -11.74 13.48
N GLN A 133 -15.32 -11.92 13.43
CA GLN A 133 -16.05 -12.26 12.20
C GLN A 133 -15.77 -11.30 11.07
N TYR A 134 -15.78 -9.98 11.32
CA TYR A 134 -15.52 -8.98 10.30
C TYR A 134 -14.08 -9.07 9.75
N PHE A 135 -13.09 -9.18 10.63
CA PHE A 135 -11.67 -9.32 10.23
C PHE A 135 -11.44 -10.60 9.41
N ILE A 136 -12.03 -11.72 9.84
CA ILE A 136 -11.98 -13.00 9.10
C ILE A 136 -12.59 -12.86 7.72
N GLN A 137 -13.75 -12.21 7.59
CA GLN A 137 -14.42 -12.00 6.31
C GLN A 137 -13.60 -11.12 5.37
N LEU A 138 -13.00 -10.05 5.88
CA LEU A 138 -12.11 -9.18 5.12
C LEU A 138 -10.92 -9.97 4.56
N LEU A 139 -10.24 -10.75 5.40
CA LEU A 139 -9.11 -11.59 4.98
C LEU A 139 -9.53 -12.59 3.89
N ARG A 140 -10.62 -13.32 4.10
CA ARG A 140 -11.13 -14.32 3.14
C ARG A 140 -11.49 -13.70 1.79
N ASN A 141 -12.13 -12.53 1.80
CA ASN A 141 -12.51 -11.84 0.58
C ASN A 141 -11.28 -11.38 -0.23
N ASN A 142 -10.25 -10.89 0.45
CA ASN A 142 -9.01 -10.45 -0.21
C ASN A 142 -8.11 -11.62 -0.65
N LEU A 143 -8.00 -12.66 0.16
CA LEU A 143 -7.18 -13.85 -0.15
C LEU A 143 -7.80 -14.75 -1.24
N ARG A 144 -9.09 -14.59 -1.53
CA ARG A 144 -9.82 -15.43 -2.50
C ARG A 144 -9.26 -15.39 -3.91
N TYR A 145 -8.66 -14.26 -4.31
CA TYR A 145 -8.26 -13.99 -5.70
C TYR A 145 -6.76 -13.86 -5.89
N GLY A 146 -5.95 -14.08 -4.87
CA GLY A 146 -4.49 -13.89 -4.95
C GLY A 146 -3.69 -14.98 -4.26
N GLY A 147 -2.47 -15.20 -4.74
CA GLY A 147 -1.49 -16.05 -4.07
C GLY A 147 -0.62 -15.30 -3.06
N ALA A 148 -0.79 -13.98 -2.94
CA ALA A 148 -0.14 -13.16 -1.93
C ALA A 148 -0.99 -11.95 -1.55
N ILE A 149 -0.80 -11.44 -0.32
CA ILE A 149 -1.45 -10.24 0.20
C ILE A 149 -0.44 -9.38 0.96
N ARG A 150 -0.44 -8.06 0.70
CA ARG A 150 0.23 -7.06 1.52
C ARG A 150 -0.76 -6.55 2.56
N ILE A 151 -0.39 -6.62 3.82
CA ILE A 151 -1.14 -5.97 4.89
C ILE A 151 -0.54 -4.57 5.06
N ASP A 152 -1.32 -3.57 4.66
CA ASP A 152 -0.94 -2.19 4.83
C ASP A 152 -0.86 -1.84 6.32
N HIS A 153 0.19 -1.12 6.72
CA HIS A 153 0.45 -0.75 8.11
C HIS A 153 0.28 -1.94 9.06
N VAL A 154 1.08 -3.01 8.88
CA VAL A 154 0.94 -4.28 9.62
C VAL A 154 0.95 -4.12 11.14
N MET A 155 1.49 -3.00 11.65
CA MET A 155 1.44 -2.65 13.07
C MET A 155 0.02 -2.53 13.63
N ALA A 156 -0.99 -2.35 12.77
CA ALA A 156 -2.40 -2.35 13.16
C ALA A 156 -2.86 -3.66 13.80
N LEU A 157 -2.15 -4.77 13.55
CA LEU A 157 -2.40 -6.03 14.26
C LEU A 157 -1.98 -6.00 15.72
N PHE A 158 -1.13 -5.05 16.12
CA PHE A 158 -0.54 -4.92 17.45
C PHE A 158 -1.07 -3.68 18.17
N ARG A 159 -1.00 -2.54 17.50
CA ARG A 159 -1.47 -1.25 17.99
C ARG A 159 -1.77 -0.32 16.83
N LEU A 160 -2.76 0.55 17.02
CA LEU A 160 -3.13 1.55 16.04
C LEU A 160 -3.26 2.90 16.73
N PHE A 161 -2.81 3.96 16.08
CA PHE A 161 -2.93 5.30 16.62
C PHE A 161 -4.34 5.83 16.36
N TRP A 162 -5.07 6.10 17.46
CA TRP A 162 -6.43 6.61 17.41
C TRP A 162 -6.44 8.09 17.72
N ILE A 163 -7.16 8.84 16.92
CA ILE A 163 -7.37 10.28 17.06
C ILE A 163 -8.86 10.48 17.38
N PRO A 164 -9.22 11.10 18.50
CA PRO A 164 -10.63 11.42 18.75
C PRO A 164 -11.21 12.26 17.61
N ARG A 165 -12.38 11.87 17.13
CA ARG A 165 -13.02 12.50 15.95
C ARG A 165 -13.11 14.02 16.11
N GLY A 166 -12.64 14.75 15.10
CA GLY A 166 -12.64 16.23 15.09
C GLY A 166 -11.50 16.89 15.87
N LEU A 167 -10.59 16.11 16.47
CA LEU A 167 -9.39 16.63 17.12
C LEU A 167 -8.14 16.43 16.25
N PRO A 168 -7.08 17.24 16.47
CA PRO A 168 -5.84 17.09 15.74
C PRO A 168 -5.08 15.82 16.17
N PRO A 169 -4.20 15.26 15.31
CA PRO A 169 -3.42 14.06 15.61
C PRO A 169 -2.59 14.15 16.90
N ALA A 170 -2.15 15.34 17.29
CA ALA A 170 -1.42 15.56 18.56
C ALA A 170 -2.23 15.16 19.81
N MET A 171 -3.56 15.01 19.70
CA MET A 171 -4.45 14.58 20.79
C MET A 171 -4.76 13.08 20.75
N GLY A 172 -4.13 12.35 19.83
CA GLY A 172 -4.31 10.92 19.67
C GLY A 172 -3.49 10.08 20.65
N THR A 173 -3.75 8.78 20.65
CA THR A 173 -3.04 7.79 21.46
C THR A 173 -3.02 6.43 20.79
N TYR A 174 -2.07 5.57 21.18
CA TYR A 174 -2.05 4.18 20.72
C TYR A 174 -3.06 3.33 21.49
N VAL A 175 -3.88 2.59 20.76
CA VAL A 175 -4.76 1.55 21.27
C VAL A 175 -4.19 0.20 20.87
N HIS A 176 -4.02 -0.70 21.85
CA HIS A 176 -3.47 -2.04 21.63
C HIS A 176 -4.54 -3.06 21.28
N TYR A 177 -4.19 -3.98 20.40
CA TYR A 177 -5.00 -5.11 20.00
C TYR A 177 -4.46 -6.42 20.58
N ARG A 178 -5.25 -7.48 20.48
CA ARG A 178 -4.81 -8.84 20.82
C ARG A 178 -4.05 -9.44 19.65
N ASP A 179 -2.78 -9.06 19.55
CA ASP A 179 -1.91 -9.45 18.44
C ASP A 179 -1.73 -10.97 18.32
N ASP A 180 -1.71 -11.69 19.42
CA ASP A 180 -1.69 -13.16 19.48
C ASP A 180 -2.89 -13.78 18.74
N GLU A 181 -4.10 -13.27 18.98
CA GLU A 181 -5.33 -13.75 18.36
C GLU A 181 -5.39 -13.33 16.86
N LEU A 182 -5.06 -12.07 16.54
CA LEU A 182 -5.08 -11.56 15.16
C LEU A 182 -4.04 -12.23 14.26
N LEU A 183 -2.82 -12.44 14.76
CA LEU A 183 -1.77 -13.17 14.03
C LEU A 183 -2.16 -14.64 13.80
N ALA A 184 -2.75 -15.29 14.79
CA ALA A 184 -3.22 -16.67 14.64
C ALA A 184 -4.32 -16.79 13.57
N ILE A 185 -5.27 -15.83 13.53
CA ILE A 185 -6.31 -15.76 12.50
C ILE A 185 -5.68 -15.52 11.13
N LEU A 186 -4.76 -14.56 11.02
CA LEU A 186 -4.07 -14.26 9.77
C LEU A 186 -3.32 -15.49 9.23
N ALA A 187 -2.55 -16.17 10.08
CA ALA A 187 -1.83 -17.38 9.72
C ALA A 187 -2.78 -18.50 9.27
N LEU A 188 -3.90 -18.70 9.99
CA LEU A 188 -4.89 -19.70 9.64
C LEU A 188 -5.54 -19.43 8.27
N GLU A 189 -5.97 -18.20 8.02
CA GLU A 189 -6.61 -17.85 6.74
C GLU A 189 -5.60 -17.84 5.59
N SER A 190 -4.33 -17.45 5.81
CA SER A 190 -3.24 -17.58 4.86
C SER A 190 -3.01 -19.05 4.43
N VAL A 191 -2.91 -19.97 5.40
CA VAL A 191 -2.76 -21.42 5.11
C VAL A 191 -3.95 -21.97 4.34
N ARG A 192 -5.19 -21.60 4.73
CA ARG A 192 -6.41 -22.02 4.03
C ARG A 192 -6.46 -21.53 2.59
N ALA A 193 -6.04 -20.29 2.37
CA ALA A 193 -5.99 -19.69 1.03
C ALA A 193 -4.77 -20.11 0.21
N LYS A 194 -3.76 -20.72 0.84
CA LYS A 194 -2.43 -21.02 0.25
C LYS A 194 -1.76 -19.76 -0.29
N ALA A 195 -1.88 -18.66 0.44
CA ALA A 195 -1.37 -17.36 0.04
C ALA A 195 -0.26 -16.87 0.99
N LEU A 196 0.75 -16.21 0.44
CA LEU A 196 1.80 -15.54 1.21
C LEU A 196 1.25 -14.26 1.84
N VAL A 197 1.77 -13.91 3.02
CA VAL A 197 1.46 -12.64 3.67
C VAL A 197 2.72 -11.79 3.76
N ILE A 198 2.62 -10.57 3.32
CA ILE A 198 3.66 -9.56 3.42
C ILE A 198 3.13 -8.44 4.33
N GLY A 199 3.82 -8.12 5.39
CA GLY A 199 3.48 -7.01 6.27
C GLY A 199 4.24 -5.75 5.87
N GLU A 200 3.52 -4.66 5.60
CA GLU A 200 4.16 -3.38 5.45
C GLU A 200 4.61 -2.88 6.84
N ASP A 201 5.90 -2.99 7.09
CA ASP A 201 6.59 -2.66 8.34
C ASP A 201 7.55 -1.48 8.17
N LEU A 202 7.11 -0.45 7.43
CA LEU A 202 7.86 0.78 7.22
C LEU A 202 7.66 1.79 8.35
N GLY A 203 8.53 2.80 8.41
CA GLY A 203 8.49 3.86 9.43
C GLY A 203 9.05 3.43 10.78
N THR A 204 8.51 3.98 11.86
CA THR A 204 8.98 3.73 13.24
C THR A 204 8.37 2.44 13.79
N VAL A 205 8.93 1.31 13.38
CA VAL A 205 8.49 -0.02 13.83
C VAL A 205 9.35 -0.50 14.98
N PRO A 206 8.77 -0.80 16.16
CA PRO A 206 9.50 -1.42 17.25
C PRO A 206 10.03 -2.81 16.86
N ASP A 207 11.26 -3.15 17.26
CA ASP A 207 11.90 -4.42 16.90
C ASP A 207 11.07 -5.63 17.30
N TRP A 208 10.44 -5.59 18.48
CA TRP A 208 9.57 -6.68 18.96
C TRP A 208 8.39 -7.02 18.02
N VAL A 209 7.95 -6.08 17.19
CA VAL A 209 6.90 -6.34 16.18
C VAL A 209 7.44 -7.31 15.12
N ARG A 210 8.64 -7.06 14.61
CA ARG A 210 9.29 -7.94 13.63
C ARG A 210 9.58 -9.32 14.22
N ASP A 211 9.95 -9.38 15.49
CA ASP A 211 10.17 -10.64 16.23
C ASP A 211 8.90 -11.49 16.35
N ARG A 212 7.72 -10.87 16.25
CA ARG A 212 6.42 -11.56 16.27
C ARG A 212 5.93 -11.92 14.86
N LEU A 213 6.18 -11.06 13.87
CA LEU A 213 5.76 -11.27 12.47
C LEU A 213 6.51 -12.44 11.83
N GLY A 214 7.83 -12.53 12.02
CA GLY A 214 8.67 -13.58 11.43
C GLY A 214 8.18 -15.00 11.76
N PRO A 215 8.03 -15.38 13.04
CA PRO A 215 7.50 -16.70 13.42
C PRO A 215 6.07 -16.98 12.94
N ALA A 216 5.26 -15.92 12.74
CA ALA A 216 3.92 -16.05 12.16
C ALA A 216 3.93 -16.27 10.63
N GLY A 217 5.10 -16.31 9.99
CA GLY A 217 5.23 -16.51 8.55
C GLY A 217 5.00 -15.25 7.71
N VAL A 218 4.93 -14.08 8.32
CA VAL A 218 4.73 -12.80 7.63
C VAL A 218 6.07 -12.28 7.12
N LEU A 219 6.14 -12.00 5.82
CA LEU A 219 7.33 -11.42 5.19
C LEU A 219 7.42 -9.92 5.53
N SER A 220 8.62 -9.44 5.81
CA SER A 220 8.90 -8.01 5.97
C SER A 220 8.93 -7.30 4.62
N TYR A 221 8.55 -6.01 4.58
CA TYR A 221 8.56 -5.19 3.38
C TYR A 221 9.82 -4.31 3.36
N ARG A 222 10.74 -4.53 2.42
CA ARG A 222 12.04 -3.86 2.36
C ARG A 222 12.13 -2.95 1.16
N VAL A 223 12.13 -1.65 1.40
CA VAL A 223 12.24 -0.62 0.36
C VAL A 223 13.68 -0.14 0.26
N PHE A 224 14.26 -0.23 -0.92
CA PHE A 224 15.66 0.14 -1.20
C PHE A 224 16.03 1.53 -0.68
N TYR A 225 15.14 2.51 -0.81
CA TYR A 225 15.40 3.87 -0.33
C TYR A 225 15.66 3.94 1.18
N PHE A 226 15.18 3.00 1.97
CA PHE A 226 15.26 3.00 3.44
C PHE A 226 16.25 2.00 4.02
N GLU A 227 16.77 1.08 3.22
CA GLU A 227 17.69 0.06 3.71
C GLU A 227 19.11 0.62 3.82
N ARG A 228 19.35 1.32 4.93
CA ARG A 228 20.59 2.01 5.25
C ARG A 228 21.34 1.40 6.41
N GLU A 229 22.64 1.51 6.39
CA GLU A 229 23.50 1.29 7.53
C GLU A 229 23.37 2.47 8.53
N HIS A 230 23.74 2.24 9.77
CA HIS A 230 23.68 3.28 10.82
C HIS A 230 24.53 4.52 10.51
N TRP A 231 25.55 4.39 9.66
CA TRP A 231 26.39 5.49 9.18
C TRP A 231 25.88 6.16 7.89
N GLY A 232 24.70 5.76 7.41
CA GLY A 232 23.99 6.36 6.27
C GLY A 232 24.24 5.74 4.89
N GLY A 233 25.20 4.80 4.75
CA GLY A 233 25.42 4.05 3.52
C GLY A 233 24.31 3.03 3.24
N TRP A 234 24.19 2.55 1.99
CA TRP A 234 23.25 1.47 1.65
C TRP A 234 23.72 0.14 2.20
N LYS A 235 22.82 -0.62 2.82
CA LYS A 235 23.09 -2.00 3.25
C LYS A 235 23.46 -2.86 2.05
N PRO A 236 24.57 -3.59 2.09
CA PRO A 236 24.89 -4.53 1.02
C PRO A 236 23.78 -5.59 0.89
N PRO A 237 23.57 -6.15 -0.32
CA PRO A 237 22.50 -7.13 -0.56
C PRO A 237 22.45 -8.26 0.46
N THR A 238 23.60 -8.75 0.91
CA THR A 238 23.73 -9.86 1.87
C THR A 238 23.19 -9.57 3.27
N GLN A 239 22.93 -8.30 3.59
CA GLN A 239 22.37 -7.90 4.91
C GLN A 239 20.85 -7.77 4.91
N TYR A 240 20.20 -7.94 3.77
CA TYR A 240 18.75 -7.99 3.74
C TYR A 240 18.24 -9.28 4.39
N PRO A 241 17.08 -9.23 5.10
CA PRO A 241 16.50 -10.46 5.65
C PRO A 241 16.00 -11.38 4.54
N ALA A 242 16.12 -12.68 4.73
CA ALA A 242 15.62 -13.67 3.77
C ALA A 242 14.08 -13.67 3.73
N GLN A 243 13.41 -13.63 4.89
CA GLN A 243 11.97 -13.60 4.97
C GLN A 243 11.42 -12.19 4.68
N ALA A 244 11.60 -11.76 3.43
CA ALA A 244 11.21 -10.42 2.99
C ALA A 244 10.76 -10.39 1.53
N LEU A 245 9.98 -9.35 1.22
CA LEU A 245 9.79 -8.80 -0.12
C LEU A 245 10.67 -7.56 -0.25
N ALA A 246 11.58 -7.52 -1.21
CA ALA A 246 12.41 -6.36 -1.51
C ALA A 246 11.90 -5.61 -2.75
N VAL A 247 11.80 -4.30 -2.66
CA VAL A 247 11.34 -3.42 -3.73
C VAL A 247 12.23 -2.18 -3.83
N VAL A 248 12.26 -1.52 -4.99
CA VAL A 248 12.93 -0.22 -5.12
C VAL A 248 12.09 0.85 -4.45
N THR A 249 10.82 0.94 -4.82
CA THR A 249 9.87 1.95 -4.39
C THR A 249 8.47 1.35 -4.19
N THR A 250 7.54 2.16 -3.68
CA THR A 250 6.13 1.83 -3.54
C THR A 250 5.26 2.84 -4.28
N HIS A 251 3.95 2.62 -4.32
CA HIS A 251 2.99 3.58 -4.89
C HIS A 251 2.94 4.92 -4.13
N ASP A 252 3.35 4.95 -2.85
CA ASP A 252 3.36 6.14 -1.98
C ASP A 252 4.69 6.90 -2.01
N LEU A 253 5.67 6.39 -2.74
CA LEU A 253 6.99 6.96 -2.85
C LEU A 253 7.26 7.43 -4.29
N PRO A 254 8.26 8.31 -4.48
CA PRO A 254 8.66 8.70 -5.84
C PRO A 254 9.11 7.48 -6.63
N THR A 255 8.78 7.47 -7.92
CA THR A 255 9.35 6.53 -8.88
C THR A 255 10.87 6.65 -8.89
N LEU A 256 11.58 5.65 -9.36
CA LEU A 256 13.04 5.68 -9.39
C LEU A 256 13.59 6.88 -10.19
N VAL A 257 12.98 7.18 -11.32
CA VAL A 257 13.35 8.36 -12.13
C VAL A 257 12.99 9.65 -11.38
N GLY A 258 11.77 9.73 -10.82
CA GLY A 258 11.32 10.89 -10.06
C GLY A 258 12.19 11.19 -8.85
N TYR A 259 12.56 10.15 -8.10
CA TYR A 259 13.50 10.24 -6.98
C TYR A 259 14.89 10.72 -7.44
N TRP A 260 15.43 10.11 -8.49
CA TRP A 260 16.77 10.45 -8.99
C TRP A 260 16.86 11.89 -9.48
N GLU A 261 15.85 12.35 -10.18
CA GLU A 261 15.81 13.68 -10.78
C GLU A 261 15.21 14.76 -9.87
N GLY A 262 14.69 14.37 -8.69
CA GLY A 262 14.14 15.30 -7.69
C GLY A 262 12.74 15.82 -8.00
N VAL A 263 11.99 15.13 -8.88
CA VAL A 263 10.63 15.53 -9.27
C VAL A 263 9.67 15.58 -8.09
N ASP A 264 9.84 14.70 -7.12
CA ASP A 264 9.09 14.69 -5.87
C ASP A 264 9.33 15.94 -5.01
N ILE A 265 10.57 16.44 -4.99
CA ILE A 265 10.94 17.68 -4.27
C ILE A 265 10.31 18.88 -4.97
N ASP A 266 10.40 18.94 -6.29
CA ASP A 266 9.77 20.01 -7.07
C ASP A 266 8.25 20.01 -6.95
N THR A 267 7.63 18.82 -6.97
CA THR A 267 6.19 18.67 -6.76
C THR A 267 5.77 19.18 -5.39
N ARG A 268 6.46 18.78 -4.32
CA ARG A 268 6.19 19.28 -2.96
C ARG A 268 6.39 20.78 -2.84
N SER A 269 7.42 21.32 -3.52
CA SER A 269 7.67 22.78 -3.57
C SER A 269 6.53 23.52 -4.24
N THR A 270 6.07 23.04 -5.40
CA THR A 270 4.96 23.64 -6.15
C THR A 270 3.65 23.64 -5.35
N LEU A 271 3.42 22.60 -4.54
CA LEU A 271 2.24 22.47 -3.70
C LEU A 271 2.36 23.20 -2.37
N GLY A 272 3.49 23.88 -2.10
CA GLY A 272 3.69 24.60 -0.82
C GLY A 272 3.80 23.69 0.40
N LEU A 273 4.25 22.45 0.23
CA LEU A 273 4.32 21.45 1.31
C LEU A 273 5.62 21.53 2.14
N PHE A 274 6.51 22.47 1.83
CA PHE A 274 7.69 22.72 2.66
C PHE A 274 7.41 23.82 3.67
N PRO A 275 7.79 23.64 4.94
CA PRO A 275 7.62 24.66 5.98
C PRO A 275 8.51 25.90 5.74
N SER A 276 9.62 25.73 5.00
CA SER A 276 10.55 26.81 4.66
C SER A 276 11.40 26.47 3.43
N GLU A 277 12.04 27.47 2.86
CA GLU A 277 13.00 27.27 1.76
C GLU A 277 14.24 26.49 2.23
N ASP A 278 14.66 26.69 3.48
CA ASP A 278 15.75 25.92 4.07
C ASP A 278 15.42 24.42 4.15
N ALA A 279 14.18 24.07 4.50
CA ALA A 279 13.75 22.68 4.52
C ALA A 279 13.79 22.05 3.10
N ARG A 280 13.37 22.79 2.08
CA ARG A 280 13.49 22.36 0.69
C ARG A 280 14.95 22.15 0.28
N ASN A 281 15.81 23.12 0.58
CA ASN A 281 17.24 23.05 0.26
C ASN A 281 17.95 21.90 1.00
N ALA A 282 17.58 21.65 2.24
CA ALA A 282 18.06 20.49 3.01
C ALA A 282 17.68 19.17 2.34
N MET A 283 16.45 19.04 1.80
CA MET A 283 16.01 17.85 1.10
C MET A 283 16.79 17.63 -0.22
N TRP A 284 17.09 18.70 -0.96
CA TRP A 284 17.98 18.62 -2.13
C TRP A 284 19.39 18.18 -1.78
N ALA A 285 19.94 18.74 -0.71
CA ALA A 285 21.26 18.34 -0.22
C ALA A 285 21.30 16.87 0.23
N GLU A 286 20.23 16.39 0.89
CA GLU A 286 20.10 14.97 1.24
C GLU A 286 20.00 14.09 -0.01
N ARG A 287 19.17 14.45 -0.99
CA ARG A 287 19.05 13.73 -2.25
C ARG A 287 20.40 13.59 -2.96
N HIS A 288 21.22 14.63 -2.92
CA HIS A 288 22.58 14.57 -3.51
C HIS A 288 23.45 13.54 -2.79
N ARG A 289 23.43 13.52 -1.43
CA ARG A 289 24.15 12.50 -0.64
C ARG A 289 23.63 11.10 -0.92
N GLU A 290 22.32 10.94 -1.03
CA GLU A 290 21.68 9.69 -1.34
C GLU A 290 22.11 9.14 -2.71
N LYS A 291 22.09 9.97 -3.75
CA LYS A 291 22.58 9.59 -5.08
C LYS A 291 24.04 9.13 -5.04
N ALA A 292 24.93 9.86 -4.34
CA ALA A 292 26.32 9.45 -4.17
C ALA A 292 26.45 8.09 -3.47
N GLY A 293 25.63 7.86 -2.42
CA GLY A 293 25.59 6.59 -1.71
C GLY A 293 25.12 5.42 -2.60
N ILE A 294 24.12 5.64 -3.46
CA ILE A 294 23.65 4.63 -4.42
C ILE A 294 24.75 4.28 -5.42
N LEU A 295 25.41 5.28 -6.01
CA LEU A 295 26.50 5.06 -6.97
C LEU A 295 27.65 4.25 -6.32
N THR A 296 28.02 4.60 -5.08
CA THR A 296 29.02 3.88 -4.30
C THR A 296 28.58 2.44 -4.01
N ALA A 297 27.33 2.23 -3.62
CA ALA A 297 26.78 0.89 -3.37
C ALA A 297 26.79 0.02 -4.63
N LEU A 298 26.38 0.56 -5.78
CA LEU A 298 26.43 -0.12 -7.06
C LEU A 298 27.86 -0.47 -7.46
N LYS A 299 28.80 0.47 -7.30
CA LYS A 299 30.22 0.23 -7.58
C LYS A 299 30.79 -0.90 -6.72
N SER A 300 30.49 -0.89 -5.42
CA SER A 300 30.98 -1.93 -4.50
C SER A 300 30.52 -3.33 -4.88
N GLN A 301 29.40 -3.44 -5.58
CA GLN A 301 28.82 -4.68 -6.08
C GLN A 301 29.20 -4.98 -7.56
N GLY A 302 30.00 -4.12 -8.20
CA GLY A 302 30.31 -4.27 -9.63
C GLY A 302 29.09 -4.08 -10.54
N LEU A 303 28.11 -3.27 -10.11
CA LEU A 303 26.84 -3.02 -10.80
C LEU A 303 26.73 -1.58 -11.33
N LEU A 304 27.73 -0.73 -11.07
CA LEU A 304 27.78 0.60 -11.66
C LEU A 304 28.08 0.46 -13.17
N PRO A 305 27.24 1.00 -14.06
CA PRO A 305 27.47 0.88 -15.49
C PRO A 305 28.79 1.49 -15.92
N ALA A 306 29.44 0.90 -16.92
CA ALA A 306 30.72 1.36 -17.43
C ALA A 306 30.63 2.83 -17.91
N GLY A 307 31.56 3.66 -17.47
CA GLY A 307 31.61 5.09 -17.82
C GLY A 307 30.69 6.00 -16.99
N VAL A 308 29.88 5.45 -16.09
CA VAL A 308 29.09 6.25 -15.15
C VAL A 308 29.97 6.74 -14.01
N SER A 309 29.94 8.06 -13.76
CA SER A 309 30.69 8.71 -12.67
C SER A 309 30.12 8.33 -11.29
N GLU A 310 30.96 8.30 -10.27
CA GLU A 310 30.52 8.24 -8.88
C GLU A 310 30.08 9.62 -8.31
N ASP A 311 30.40 10.68 -9.02
CA ASP A 311 29.91 12.02 -8.68
C ASP A 311 28.47 12.20 -9.20
N PRO A 312 27.46 12.31 -8.31
CA PRO A 312 26.06 12.45 -8.71
C PRO A 312 25.77 13.72 -9.53
N ALA A 313 26.62 14.73 -9.45
CA ALA A 313 26.49 15.94 -10.27
C ALA A 313 26.73 15.67 -11.76
N GLN A 314 27.52 14.62 -12.07
CA GLN A 314 27.77 14.18 -13.45
C GLN A 314 26.75 13.14 -13.94
N VAL A 315 25.82 12.72 -13.09
CA VAL A 315 24.76 11.74 -13.40
C VAL A 315 23.40 12.35 -13.08
N PRO A 316 23.00 13.42 -13.81
CA PRO A 316 21.74 14.13 -13.50
C PRO A 316 20.50 13.31 -13.83
N ILE A 317 20.58 12.40 -14.81
CA ILE A 317 19.44 11.64 -15.36
C ILE A 317 19.59 10.16 -14.98
N MET A 318 18.46 9.52 -14.64
CA MET A 318 18.37 8.07 -14.48
C MET A 318 18.40 7.39 -15.84
N THR A 319 19.47 6.64 -16.13
CA THR A 319 19.54 5.85 -17.36
C THR A 319 18.95 4.46 -17.15
N THR A 320 18.61 3.79 -18.27
CA THR A 320 18.10 2.40 -18.21
C THR A 320 19.12 1.47 -17.56
N GLU A 321 20.40 1.61 -17.88
CA GLU A 321 21.48 0.78 -17.31
C GLU A 321 21.66 1.00 -15.81
N LEU A 322 21.50 2.22 -15.34
CA LEU A 322 21.55 2.54 -13.90
C LEU A 322 20.34 1.96 -13.17
N MET A 323 19.14 2.07 -13.74
CA MET A 323 17.93 1.43 -13.25
C MET A 323 18.09 -0.10 -13.14
N GLU A 324 18.62 -0.73 -14.20
CA GLU A 324 18.91 -2.15 -14.23
C GLU A 324 19.92 -2.55 -13.14
N GLY A 325 20.98 -1.74 -12.94
CA GLY A 325 21.96 -1.96 -11.86
C GLY A 325 21.33 -1.96 -10.47
N ILE A 326 20.39 -1.04 -10.20
CA ILE A 326 19.66 -0.98 -8.91
C ILE A 326 18.77 -2.23 -8.75
N HIS A 327 18.05 -2.64 -9.78
CA HIS A 327 17.23 -3.86 -9.70
C HIS A 327 18.09 -5.13 -9.54
N GLN A 328 19.26 -5.20 -10.18
CA GLN A 328 20.21 -6.28 -9.95
C GLN A 328 20.77 -6.30 -8.53
N TYR A 329 20.98 -5.11 -7.94
CA TYR A 329 21.38 -5.00 -6.54
C TYR A 329 20.35 -5.66 -5.61
N LEU A 330 19.06 -5.36 -5.80
CA LEU A 330 17.99 -6.02 -5.07
C LEU A 330 17.89 -7.52 -5.40
N ALA A 331 18.08 -7.89 -6.64
CA ALA A 331 18.05 -9.31 -7.03
C ALA A 331 19.12 -10.16 -6.34
N ARG A 332 20.24 -9.55 -5.91
CA ARG A 332 21.32 -10.24 -5.15
C ARG A 332 21.01 -10.43 -3.67
N THR A 333 19.89 -9.86 -3.18
CA THR A 333 19.49 -10.04 -1.78
C THR A 333 19.00 -11.46 -1.52
N PRO A 334 19.09 -11.97 -0.28
CA PRO A 334 18.50 -13.26 0.10
C PRO A 334 16.98 -13.20 0.23
N ALA A 335 16.35 -12.02 0.08
CA ALA A 335 14.91 -11.85 0.19
C ALA A 335 14.16 -12.87 -0.69
N TRP A 336 13.12 -13.50 -0.15
CA TRP A 336 12.37 -14.53 -0.89
C TRP A 336 11.70 -13.97 -2.13
N MET A 337 11.32 -12.70 -2.11
CA MET A 337 10.66 -12.03 -3.22
C MET A 337 11.36 -10.72 -3.57
N VAL A 338 11.41 -10.40 -4.85
CA VAL A 338 11.78 -9.09 -5.37
C VAL A 338 10.66 -8.63 -6.29
N LEU A 339 10.16 -7.43 -6.06
CA LEU A 339 9.11 -6.82 -6.86
C LEU A 339 9.67 -5.64 -7.65
N THR A 340 9.32 -5.55 -8.91
CA THR A 340 9.68 -4.45 -9.80
C THR A 340 8.43 -3.61 -10.10
N ASN A 341 8.54 -2.30 -9.92
CA ASN A 341 7.47 -1.37 -10.28
C ASN A 341 7.51 -1.11 -11.80
N ILE A 342 6.37 -1.24 -12.46
CA ILE A 342 6.20 -0.91 -13.89
C ILE A 342 6.66 0.52 -14.18
N ASP A 343 6.34 1.49 -13.34
CA ASP A 343 6.71 2.89 -13.49
C ASP A 343 8.22 3.10 -13.56
N ASP A 344 8.99 2.32 -12.79
CA ASP A 344 10.45 2.39 -12.83
C ASP A 344 10.99 1.86 -14.15
N VAL A 345 10.42 0.78 -14.67
CA VAL A 345 10.85 0.17 -15.95
C VAL A 345 10.58 1.09 -17.14
N ILE A 346 9.40 1.70 -17.19
CA ILE A 346 9.04 2.60 -18.30
C ILE A 346 9.56 4.03 -18.15
N GLY A 347 10.25 4.31 -17.05
CA GLY A 347 10.87 5.62 -16.80
C GLY A 347 9.88 6.72 -16.44
N THR A 348 8.79 6.38 -15.75
CA THR A 348 7.81 7.36 -15.27
C THR A 348 8.45 8.29 -14.25
N ARG A 349 8.20 9.59 -14.36
CA ARG A 349 8.77 10.62 -13.48
C ARG A 349 7.87 10.99 -12.30
N VAL A 350 6.55 10.94 -12.49
CA VAL A 350 5.55 11.37 -11.50
C VAL A 350 5.05 10.17 -10.72
N GLN A 351 5.07 10.25 -9.40
CA GLN A 351 4.54 9.20 -8.52
C GLN A 351 3.03 9.09 -8.62
N ALA A 352 2.50 7.89 -8.32
CA ALA A 352 1.07 7.60 -8.44
C ALA A 352 0.25 8.26 -7.32
N ASN A 353 0.83 8.32 -6.13
CA ASN A 353 0.21 8.90 -4.94
C ASN A 353 1.22 9.78 -4.19
N LEU A 354 0.77 10.92 -3.68
CA LEU A 354 1.55 11.80 -2.81
C LEU A 354 0.86 11.84 -1.44
N PRO A 355 1.36 11.08 -0.45
CA PRO A 355 0.77 11.04 0.89
C PRO A 355 0.63 12.42 1.52
N GLY A 356 -0.49 12.64 2.24
CA GLY A 356 -0.82 13.93 2.83
C GLY A 356 -1.52 14.91 1.88
N THR A 357 -1.84 14.49 0.66
CA THR A 357 -2.66 15.28 -0.29
C THR A 357 -3.94 14.52 -0.66
N VAL A 358 -4.99 15.25 -1.03
CA VAL A 358 -6.26 14.71 -1.54
C VAL A 358 -6.50 15.25 -2.95
N ASP A 359 -6.94 16.51 -3.07
CA ASP A 359 -7.25 17.15 -4.35
C ASP A 359 -6.06 17.99 -4.89
N GLN A 360 -5.05 18.25 -4.06
CA GLN A 360 -3.90 19.08 -4.41
C GLN A 360 -2.98 18.40 -5.43
N HIS A 361 -2.95 17.07 -5.43
CA HIS A 361 -2.21 16.24 -6.38
C HIS A 361 -3.18 15.25 -7.03
N PRO A 362 -3.03 14.94 -8.34
CA PRO A 362 -3.91 13.99 -9.04
C PRO A 362 -3.60 12.55 -8.64
N ASN A 363 -3.82 12.23 -7.35
CA ASN A 363 -3.59 10.91 -6.78
C ASN A 363 -4.42 9.85 -7.52
N TRP A 364 -3.79 8.74 -7.89
CA TRP A 364 -4.42 7.57 -8.53
C TRP A 364 -5.11 7.85 -9.88
N CYS A 365 -4.89 9.04 -10.48
CA CYS A 365 -5.54 9.44 -11.72
C CYS A 365 -4.65 9.29 -12.96
N ARG A 366 -3.34 9.05 -12.74
CA ARG A 366 -2.37 8.96 -13.82
C ARG A 366 -2.54 7.66 -14.61
N LYS A 367 -2.54 7.77 -15.93
CA LYS A 367 -2.44 6.63 -16.83
C LYS A 367 -0.97 6.33 -17.15
N LEU A 368 -0.66 5.08 -17.44
CA LEU A 368 0.65 4.71 -17.97
C LEU A 368 0.89 5.38 -19.32
N SER A 369 2.15 5.67 -19.64
CA SER A 369 2.56 6.26 -20.93
C SER A 369 2.48 5.27 -22.11
N LEU A 370 2.38 3.98 -21.81
CA LEU A 370 2.26 2.89 -22.77
C LEU A 370 0.93 2.17 -22.58
N SER A 371 0.33 1.71 -23.67
CA SER A 371 -0.81 0.79 -23.64
C SER A 371 -0.37 -0.60 -23.14
N VAL A 372 -1.32 -1.45 -22.79
CA VAL A 372 -1.03 -2.84 -22.38
C VAL A 372 -0.32 -3.63 -23.48
N GLU A 373 -0.71 -3.40 -24.75
CA GLU A 373 -0.12 -4.02 -25.91
C GLU A 373 1.32 -3.57 -26.14
N GLU A 374 1.61 -2.28 -25.95
CA GLU A 374 2.97 -1.71 -26.04
C GLU A 374 3.85 -2.21 -24.91
N LEU A 375 3.33 -2.31 -23.67
CA LEU A 375 4.06 -2.87 -22.54
C LEU A 375 4.54 -4.29 -22.81
N ALA A 376 3.70 -5.12 -23.44
CA ALA A 376 4.03 -6.51 -23.77
C ALA A 376 5.17 -6.64 -24.80
N GLN A 377 5.48 -5.57 -25.55
CA GLN A 377 6.51 -5.54 -26.59
C GLN A 377 7.71 -4.65 -26.22
N ASP A 378 7.68 -4.02 -25.04
CA ASP A 378 8.73 -3.10 -24.62
C ASP A 378 9.99 -3.86 -24.21
N SER A 379 11.09 -3.63 -24.93
CA SER A 379 12.35 -4.32 -24.72
C SER A 379 12.98 -4.12 -23.33
N ARG A 380 12.59 -3.05 -22.62
CA ARG A 380 13.07 -2.80 -21.24
C ARG A 380 12.58 -3.87 -20.28
N PHE A 381 11.34 -4.36 -20.43
CA PHE A 381 10.81 -5.48 -19.65
C PHE A 381 11.56 -6.79 -19.95
N GLU A 382 11.81 -7.08 -21.22
CA GLU A 382 12.56 -8.30 -21.61
C GLU A 382 13.98 -8.27 -21.05
N ARG A 383 14.69 -7.14 -21.19
CA ARG A 383 16.04 -6.96 -20.67
C ARG A 383 16.08 -7.13 -19.15
N LEU A 384 15.20 -6.44 -18.42
CA LEU A 384 15.16 -6.54 -16.96
C LEU A 384 14.78 -7.96 -16.51
N ALA A 385 13.79 -8.59 -17.14
CA ALA A 385 13.42 -9.97 -16.83
C ALA A 385 14.58 -10.96 -17.06
N ALA A 386 15.33 -10.78 -18.13
CA ALA A 386 16.53 -11.58 -18.40
C ALA A 386 17.61 -11.39 -17.33
N LEU A 387 17.89 -10.15 -16.94
CA LEU A 387 18.83 -9.81 -15.86
C LEU A 387 18.42 -10.42 -14.51
N LEU A 388 17.15 -10.31 -14.16
CA LEU A 388 16.62 -10.88 -12.92
C LEU A 388 16.71 -12.42 -12.92
N ARG A 389 16.38 -13.09 -14.02
CA ARG A 389 16.48 -14.55 -14.16
C ARG A 389 17.93 -15.06 -14.03
N LEU A 390 18.90 -14.31 -14.56
CA LEU A 390 20.33 -14.66 -14.41
C LEU A 390 20.80 -14.55 -12.95
N THR A 391 20.27 -13.58 -12.22
CA THR A 391 20.67 -13.33 -10.83
C THR A 391 19.88 -14.22 -9.84
N ARG A 392 18.63 -14.52 -10.16
CA ARG A 392 17.69 -15.32 -9.35
C ARG A 392 17.06 -16.41 -10.23
N PRO A 393 17.80 -17.48 -10.51
CA PRO A 393 17.25 -18.58 -11.29
C PRO A 393 16.04 -19.19 -10.55
N LEU A 394 15.01 -19.57 -11.31
CA LEU A 394 13.89 -20.34 -10.76
C LEU A 394 14.46 -21.71 -10.29
N VAL A 395 14.23 -22.03 -9.04
CA VAL A 395 14.60 -23.31 -8.42
C VAL A 395 13.55 -24.36 -8.74
#